data_c46f4dddf98c968960b0334ae56c3f5f
#
_entry.id   c46f4dddf98c968960b0334ae56c3f5f
#
_cell.length_a   1.000
_cell.length_b   1.000
_cell.length_c   1.000
_cell.angle_alpha   90.00
_cell.angle_beta   90.00
_cell.angle_gamma   90.00
#
_symmetry.space_group_name_H-M   'P 1'
#
loop_
_entity.id
_entity.type
_entity.pdbx_description
1 polymer ?
#
loop_
_entity_poly.entity_id
_entity_poly.type
_entity_poly.pdbx_seq_one_letter_code
_entity_poly.pdbx_strand_id
1 'polypeptide(L)'
;MLSAFEKALFFLLVAGTLGLAWFTFRWMFGAIRRGDGQLHLNELPRRVFRAVEVALTQRTTLRARPGTSVIHLFIVWGFVYYILINTGDLIEGFFDVHFFGDGRIGGVYRLLGDVLSVLTLAGVIYFLVRRFIAKAPALTFRENVPLHERARPGIRRDSLIVGLFILVHVGSRFLGQSFAIADRAGDPWQPAAGLVARLWSGLSFGTLETWSHLTWWLALGTILAFIPYFPYSKHIHLLMGPLNYFSRPDRRSLGALEPVDFEDDSREQFGAAKLEHLQQTHLFDAFACIMCNRCQDVCPAYVTGKELSPSALEVNQRFELKGVMRGLAAGEDSPRPLLDFAISHSAVWACTACGACVEICPVGNEPMFDIMHIRRDQVLMESEFPAELQGAFKGMETSGNPWQMSDSRMAWAAGLDVPTVDDTDDYEILYWVGCAASLEPRAQQTARALVQVLQAAGVKFAVLGERERCTGDSARRAGNEYLFYEMASANIETLNEVAPPRILVTCPHCLHTL
;
A
#
# COMPACT_ATOMS: atom_id res chain seq x y z
N MET A 1 -21.76 37.41 6.44
CA MET A 1 -20.74 37.51 7.51
C MET A 1 -21.27 36.91 8.81
N LEU A 2 -20.46 36.13 9.55
CA LEU A 2 -20.85 35.55 10.83
C LEU A 2 -21.02 36.62 11.92
N SER A 3 -22.03 36.45 12.78
CA SER A 3 -22.18 37.26 14.00
C SER A 3 -21.03 37.03 15.00
N ALA A 4 -20.84 37.92 15.96
CA ALA A 4 -19.83 37.77 17.00
C ALA A 4 -20.03 36.46 17.81
N PHE A 5 -21.28 36.07 18.05
CA PHE A 5 -21.61 34.82 18.73
C PHE A 5 -21.18 33.61 17.91
N GLU A 6 -21.51 33.58 16.61
CA GLU A 6 -21.13 32.50 15.70
C GLU A 6 -19.60 32.35 15.57
N LYS A 7 -18.87 33.47 15.49
CA LYS A 7 -17.39 33.46 15.50
C LYS A 7 -16.83 32.83 16.76
N ALA A 8 -17.34 33.23 17.93
CA ALA A 8 -16.92 32.66 19.21
C ALA A 8 -17.25 31.16 19.31
N LEU A 9 -18.46 30.77 18.89
CA LEU A 9 -18.87 29.35 18.84
C LEU A 9 -17.96 28.54 17.90
N PHE A 10 -17.64 29.07 16.73
CA PHE A 10 -16.76 28.39 15.78
C PHE A 10 -15.36 28.15 16.36
N PHE A 11 -14.76 29.15 17.04
CA PHE A 11 -13.47 28.98 17.71
C PHE A 11 -13.50 27.91 18.81
N LEU A 12 -14.57 27.86 19.60
CA LEU A 12 -14.73 26.82 20.63
C LEU A 12 -14.84 25.42 20.01
N LEU A 13 -15.58 25.29 18.91
CA LEU A 13 -15.71 24.03 18.18
C LEU A 13 -14.38 23.60 17.55
N VAL A 14 -13.63 24.54 16.96
CA VAL A 14 -12.28 24.26 16.42
C VAL A 14 -11.36 23.80 17.54
N ALA A 15 -11.32 24.49 18.68
CA ALA A 15 -10.47 24.10 19.81
C ALA A 15 -10.82 22.70 20.33
N GLY A 16 -12.11 22.40 20.51
CA GLY A 16 -12.59 21.09 20.92
C GLY A 16 -12.24 20.00 19.90
N THR A 17 -12.45 20.28 18.61
CA THR A 17 -12.10 19.38 17.49
C THR A 17 -10.60 19.08 17.46
N LEU A 18 -9.75 20.11 17.54
CA LEU A 18 -8.30 19.93 17.52
C LEU A 18 -7.81 19.17 18.75
N GLY A 19 -8.42 19.39 19.93
CA GLY A 19 -8.13 18.62 21.13
C GLY A 19 -8.46 17.13 20.97
N LEU A 20 -9.65 16.80 20.45
CA LEU A 20 -10.05 15.42 20.18
C LEU A 20 -9.18 14.78 19.08
N ALA A 21 -8.90 15.52 18.02
CA ALA A 21 -8.04 15.07 16.92
C ALA A 21 -6.63 14.75 17.41
N TRP A 22 -6.06 15.61 18.27
CA TRP A 22 -4.75 15.36 18.86
C TRP A 22 -4.66 13.98 19.51
N PHE A 23 -5.65 13.59 20.30
CA PHE A 23 -5.67 12.27 20.94
C PHE A 23 -5.76 11.14 19.92
N THR A 24 -6.68 11.23 18.95
CA THR A 24 -6.89 10.14 17.98
C THR A 24 -5.69 9.97 17.03
N PHE A 25 -5.06 11.06 16.58
CA PHE A 25 -3.84 11.01 15.78
C PHE A 25 -2.63 10.55 16.60
N ARG A 26 -2.51 10.99 17.85
CA ARG A 26 -1.46 10.51 18.76
C ARG A 26 -1.54 8.99 18.96
N TRP A 27 -2.74 8.43 19.13
CA TRP A 27 -2.90 6.98 19.26
C TRP A 27 -2.53 6.26 17.96
N MET A 28 -2.95 6.77 16.81
CA MET A 28 -2.60 6.19 15.52
C MET A 28 -1.08 6.16 15.29
N PHE A 29 -0.41 7.30 15.42
CA PHE A 29 1.04 7.37 15.23
C PHE A 29 1.81 6.66 16.34
N GLY A 30 1.30 6.62 17.56
CA GLY A 30 1.85 5.84 18.66
C GLY A 30 1.81 4.36 18.37
N ALA A 31 0.69 3.85 17.85
CA ALA A 31 0.57 2.45 17.43
C ALA A 31 1.54 2.10 16.28
N ILE A 32 1.68 2.97 15.28
CA ILE A 32 2.65 2.77 14.19
C ILE A 32 4.08 2.68 14.73
N ARG A 33 4.45 3.52 15.69
CA ARG A 33 5.80 3.53 16.30
C ARG A 33 6.09 2.30 17.15
N ARG A 34 5.09 1.52 17.51
CA ARG A 34 5.29 0.24 18.22
C ARG A 34 5.81 -0.87 17.31
N GLY A 35 5.63 -0.73 15.99
CA GLY A 35 6.18 -1.66 15.01
C GLY A 35 7.70 -1.69 15.03
N ASP A 36 8.26 -2.83 14.59
CA ASP A 36 9.70 -3.04 14.45
C ASP A 36 10.33 -2.11 13.40
N GLY A 37 11.63 -1.89 13.49
CA GLY A 37 12.40 -1.07 12.56
C GLY A 37 12.05 0.42 12.60
N GLN A 38 12.29 1.12 11.51
CA GLN A 38 12.11 2.56 11.40
C GLN A 38 11.51 2.95 10.05
N LEU A 39 10.84 4.11 10.02
CA LEU A 39 10.42 4.72 8.76
C LEU A 39 11.65 5.22 7.98
N HIS A 40 11.65 4.99 6.67
CA HIS A 40 12.75 5.40 5.80
C HIS A 40 12.64 6.88 5.46
N LEU A 41 13.47 7.71 6.09
CA LEU A 41 13.46 9.17 5.94
C LEU A 41 14.73 9.73 5.25
N ASN A 42 15.57 8.87 4.72
CA ASN A 42 16.74 9.27 3.90
C ASN A 42 16.28 9.87 2.56
N GLU A 43 17.13 10.63 1.88
CA GLU A 43 16.85 11.25 0.58
C GLU A 43 15.53 12.04 0.52
N LEU A 44 15.24 12.86 1.55
CA LEU A 44 13.99 13.62 1.71
C LEU A 44 13.46 14.27 0.41
N PRO A 45 14.26 15.02 -0.38
CA PRO A 45 13.75 15.69 -1.58
C PRO A 45 13.16 14.70 -2.60
N ARG A 46 13.82 13.55 -2.82
CA ARG A 46 13.37 12.50 -3.74
C ARG A 46 12.07 11.87 -3.26
N ARG A 47 11.95 11.59 -1.95
CA ARG A 47 10.78 11.00 -1.33
C ARG A 47 9.58 11.94 -1.35
N VAL A 48 9.79 13.23 -1.02
CA VAL A 48 8.75 14.26 -1.14
C VAL A 48 8.28 14.37 -2.58
N PHE A 49 9.21 14.48 -3.54
CA PHE A 49 8.85 14.55 -4.96
C PHE A 49 8.01 13.34 -5.40
N ARG A 50 8.43 12.12 -5.04
CA ARG A 50 7.68 10.89 -5.32
C ARG A 50 6.27 10.90 -4.72
N ALA A 51 6.14 11.28 -3.46
CA ALA A 51 4.84 11.35 -2.78
C ALA A 51 3.91 12.38 -3.43
N VAL A 52 4.41 13.57 -3.72
CA VAL A 52 3.65 14.65 -4.39
C VAL A 52 3.29 14.26 -5.82
N GLU A 53 4.24 13.73 -6.57
CA GLU A 53 4.02 13.28 -7.95
C GLU A 53 2.91 12.22 -8.02
N VAL A 54 2.97 11.17 -7.20
CA VAL A 54 1.94 10.13 -7.17
C VAL A 54 0.58 10.70 -6.72
N ALA A 55 0.56 11.56 -5.70
CA ALA A 55 -0.66 12.17 -5.19
C ALA A 55 -1.35 13.07 -6.24
N LEU A 56 -0.58 13.86 -6.98
CA LEU A 56 -1.14 14.78 -7.98
C LEU A 56 -1.48 14.09 -9.30
N THR A 57 -0.61 13.22 -9.81
CA THR A 57 -0.83 12.55 -11.11
C THR A 57 -1.80 11.39 -11.02
N GLN A 58 -1.98 10.80 -9.84
CA GLN A 58 -2.79 9.58 -9.62
C GLN A 58 -2.41 8.43 -10.58
N ARG A 59 -1.17 8.40 -11.09
CA ARG A 59 -0.72 7.42 -12.09
C ARG A 59 -0.91 5.98 -11.63
N THR A 60 -0.64 5.70 -10.36
CA THR A 60 -0.82 4.37 -9.76
C THR A 60 -2.29 3.98 -9.66
N THR A 61 -3.17 4.95 -9.39
CA THR A 61 -4.63 4.74 -9.36
C THR A 61 -5.19 4.50 -10.76
N LEU A 62 -4.68 5.23 -11.77
CA LEU A 62 -5.13 5.13 -13.17
C LEU A 62 -4.66 3.84 -13.86
N ARG A 63 -3.52 3.28 -13.46
CA ARG A 63 -2.92 2.07 -14.05
C ARG A 63 -3.87 0.86 -14.04
N ALA A 64 -4.66 0.72 -12.98
CA ALA A 64 -5.65 -0.34 -12.85
C ALA A 64 -7.07 0.23 -12.77
N ARG A 65 -8.01 -0.35 -13.52
CA ARG A 65 -9.42 0.08 -13.59
C ARG A 65 -9.59 1.55 -14.02
N PRO A 66 -9.09 1.97 -15.22
CA PRO A 66 -8.99 3.38 -15.62
C PRO A 66 -10.34 4.12 -15.59
N GLY A 67 -11.44 3.52 -16.07
CA GLY A 67 -12.75 4.17 -16.06
C GLY A 67 -13.23 4.57 -14.67
N THR A 68 -13.11 3.65 -13.67
CA THR A 68 -13.44 3.97 -12.27
C THR A 68 -12.48 5.01 -11.70
N SER A 69 -11.21 4.95 -12.11
CA SER A 69 -10.17 5.86 -11.59
C SER A 69 -10.36 7.29 -12.11
N VAL A 70 -10.81 7.48 -13.34
CA VAL A 70 -11.15 8.81 -13.89
C VAL A 70 -12.27 9.46 -13.08
N ILE A 71 -13.32 8.70 -12.71
CA ILE A 71 -14.38 9.24 -11.84
C ILE A 71 -13.82 9.61 -10.46
N HIS A 72 -12.87 8.82 -9.94
CA HIS A 72 -12.19 9.14 -8.68
C HIS A 72 -11.36 10.42 -8.78
N LEU A 73 -10.77 10.75 -9.94
CA LEU A 73 -10.04 12.02 -10.13
C LEU A 73 -10.92 13.25 -9.88
N PHE A 74 -12.20 13.21 -10.19
CA PHE A 74 -13.12 14.31 -9.88
C PHE A 74 -13.17 14.59 -8.37
N ILE A 75 -13.16 13.53 -7.56
CA ILE A 75 -13.14 13.65 -6.10
C ILE A 75 -11.77 14.13 -5.62
N VAL A 76 -10.66 13.61 -6.19
CA VAL A 76 -9.30 14.00 -5.81
C VAL A 76 -9.05 15.47 -6.07
N TRP A 77 -9.32 15.94 -7.30
CA TRP A 77 -9.11 17.34 -7.66
C TRP A 77 -10.12 18.26 -6.99
N GLY A 78 -11.36 17.79 -6.80
CA GLY A 78 -12.32 18.47 -5.96
C GLY A 78 -11.80 18.65 -4.54
N PHE A 79 -11.30 17.60 -3.90
CA PHE A 79 -10.73 17.67 -2.55
C PHE A 79 -9.55 18.65 -2.45
N VAL A 80 -8.59 18.58 -3.39
CA VAL A 80 -7.44 19.50 -3.42
C VAL A 80 -7.92 20.95 -3.54
N TYR A 81 -8.88 21.19 -4.43
CA TYR A 81 -9.42 22.54 -4.62
C TYR A 81 -10.26 23.01 -3.42
N TYR A 82 -10.96 22.10 -2.75
CA TYR A 82 -11.76 22.41 -1.55
C TYR A 82 -10.91 22.82 -0.34
N ILE A 83 -9.63 22.54 -0.29
CA ILE A 83 -8.73 23.13 0.70
C ILE A 83 -8.70 24.65 0.53
N LEU A 84 -8.59 25.12 -0.72
CA LEU A 84 -8.62 26.54 -1.04
C LEU A 84 -10.02 27.16 -0.82
N ILE A 85 -11.07 26.46 -1.24
CA ILE A 85 -12.46 26.88 -1.05
C ILE A 85 -12.79 27.06 0.44
N ASN A 86 -12.50 26.07 1.26
CA ASN A 86 -12.79 26.14 2.70
C ASN A 86 -11.99 27.26 3.40
N THR A 87 -10.78 27.52 2.92
CA THR A 87 -9.99 28.67 3.39
C THR A 87 -10.68 29.99 3.02
N GLY A 88 -11.17 30.11 1.78
CA GLY A 88 -11.94 31.28 1.33
C GLY A 88 -13.22 31.46 2.12
N ASP A 89 -14.03 30.41 2.25
CA ASP A 89 -15.30 30.43 2.99
C ASP A 89 -15.11 30.80 4.49
N LEU A 90 -13.96 30.42 5.10
CA LEU A 90 -13.57 30.87 6.44
C LEU A 90 -13.25 32.36 6.45
N ILE A 91 -12.41 32.83 5.53
CA ILE A 91 -12.02 34.24 5.45
C ILE A 91 -13.27 35.11 5.23
N GLU A 92 -14.13 34.77 4.29
CA GLU A 92 -15.37 35.48 4.00
C GLU A 92 -16.39 35.43 5.16
N GLY A 93 -16.44 34.31 5.89
CA GLY A 93 -17.26 34.18 7.09
C GLY A 93 -16.81 35.08 8.25
N PHE A 94 -15.50 35.24 8.41
CA PHE A 94 -14.95 36.02 9.53
C PHE A 94 -14.71 37.50 9.22
N PHE A 95 -14.44 37.82 7.97
CA PHE A 95 -14.13 39.17 7.51
C PHE A 95 -15.09 39.59 6.41
N ASP A 96 -15.35 40.88 6.28
CA ASP A 96 -16.21 41.43 5.24
C ASP A 96 -15.39 41.65 3.95
N VAL A 97 -14.96 40.57 3.34
CA VAL A 97 -14.11 40.57 2.15
C VAL A 97 -14.52 39.44 1.21
N HIS A 98 -14.37 39.64 -0.09
CA HIS A 98 -14.48 38.59 -1.08
C HIS A 98 -13.10 38.00 -1.37
N PHE A 99 -12.93 36.71 -1.11
CA PHE A 99 -11.69 35.99 -1.37
C PHE A 99 -11.39 36.02 -2.88
N PHE A 100 -10.22 36.51 -3.26
CA PHE A 100 -9.84 36.87 -4.64
C PHE A 100 -10.65 37.99 -5.31
N GLY A 101 -11.56 38.66 -4.60
CA GLY A 101 -12.33 39.80 -5.12
C GLY A 101 -13.33 39.47 -6.23
N ASP A 102 -13.92 40.52 -6.80
CA ASP A 102 -14.96 40.40 -7.86
C ASP A 102 -14.39 40.42 -9.29
N GLY A 103 -13.09 40.53 -9.45
CA GLY A 103 -12.40 40.55 -10.73
C GLY A 103 -12.37 39.17 -11.42
N ARG A 104 -11.65 39.10 -12.55
CA ARG A 104 -11.50 37.84 -13.32
C ARG A 104 -10.92 36.68 -12.52
N ILE A 105 -9.96 36.95 -11.60
CA ILE A 105 -9.34 35.91 -10.74
C ILE A 105 -10.40 35.30 -9.82
N GLY A 106 -11.17 36.13 -9.11
CA GLY A 106 -12.29 35.67 -8.28
C GLY A 106 -13.38 34.96 -9.10
N GLY A 107 -13.65 35.43 -10.33
CA GLY A 107 -14.55 34.76 -11.24
C GLY A 107 -14.09 33.33 -11.59
N VAL A 108 -12.82 33.15 -11.99
CA VAL A 108 -12.25 31.82 -12.27
C VAL A 108 -12.26 30.92 -11.04
N TYR A 109 -11.95 31.47 -9.87
CA TYR A 109 -12.04 30.75 -8.58
C TYR A 109 -13.47 30.23 -8.33
N ARG A 110 -14.50 31.08 -8.51
CA ARG A 110 -15.90 30.66 -8.34
C ARG A 110 -16.33 29.63 -9.37
N LEU A 111 -15.90 29.78 -10.63
CA LEU A 111 -16.22 28.83 -11.71
C LEU A 111 -15.63 27.44 -11.43
N LEU A 112 -14.36 27.38 -11.06
CA LEU A 112 -13.73 26.12 -10.70
C LEU A 112 -14.40 25.47 -9.48
N GLY A 113 -14.78 26.27 -8.48
CA GLY A 113 -15.52 25.80 -7.31
C GLY A 113 -16.89 25.23 -7.67
N ASP A 114 -17.63 25.89 -8.56
CA ASP A 114 -18.92 25.44 -9.04
C ASP A 114 -18.84 24.11 -9.80
N VAL A 115 -17.96 24.04 -10.80
CA VAL A 115 -17.77 22.85 -11.64
C VAL A 115 -17.26 21.66 -10.83
N LEU A 116 -16.22 21.86 -10.01
CA LEU A 116 -15.65 20.79 -9.20
C LEU A 116 -16.60 20.30 -8.11
N SER A 117 -17.49 21.16 -7.59
CA SER A 117 -18.56 20.73 -6.67
C SER A 117 -19.48 19.72 -7.33
N VAL A 118 -19.97 20.03 -8.53
CA VAL A 118 -20.86 19.14 -9.30
C VAL A 118 -20.16 17.82 -9.64
N LEU A 119 -18.93 17.88 -10.13
CA LEU A 119 -18.14 16.69 -10.49
C LEU A 119 -17.86 15.81 -9.26
N THR A 120 -17.53 16.42 -8.11
CA THR A 120 -17.30 15.70 -6.85
C THR A 120 -18.59 15.02 -6.37
N LEU A 121 -19.72 15.73 -6.37
CA LEU A 121 -21.01 15.16 -5.97
C LEU A 121 -21.41 13.99 -6.88
N ALA A 122 -21.29 14.15 -8.19
CA ALA A 122 -21.56 13.09 -9.16
C ALA A 122 -20.64 11.89 -8.95
N GLY A 123 -19.34 12.11 -8.71
CA GLY A 123 -18.38 11.07 -8.42
C GLY A 123 -18.71 10.29 -7.14
N VAL A 124 -19.07 10.98 -6.06
CA VAL A 124 -19.45 10.32 -4.79
C VAL A 124 -20.75 9.54 -4.94
N ILE A 125 -21.75 10.09 -5.61
CA ILE A 125 -23.00 9.37 -5.91
C ILE A 125 -22.71 8.11 -6.70
N TYR A 126 -21.87 8.19 -7.75
CA TYR A 126 -21.45 7.02 -8.52
C TYR A 126 -20.82 5.93 -7.63
N PHE A 127 -19.91 6.28 -6.70
CA PHE A 127 -19.29 5.31 -5.81
C PHE A 127 -20.25 4.71 -4.79
N LEU A 128 -21.21 5.49 -4.29
CA LEU A 128 -22.27 4.97 -3.42
C LEU A 128 -23.17 4.01 -4.18
N VAL A 129 -23.64 4.38 -5.36
CA VAL A 129 -24.45 3.50 -6.23
C VAL A 129 -23.68 2.21 -6.55
N ARG A 130 -22.41 2.33 -6.97
CA ARG A 130 -21.55 1.20 -7.31
C ARG A 130 -21.39 0.23 -6.13
N ARG A 131 -21.28 0.73 -4.89
CA ARG A 131 -21.08 -0.11 -3.70
C ARG A 131 -22.38 -0.67 -3.15
N PHE A 132 -23.43 0.13 -3.05
CA PHE A 132 -24.63 -0.24 -2.31
C PHE A 132 -25.76 -0.78 -3.18
N ILE A 133 -25.90 -0.29 -4.42
CA ILE A 133 -26.95 -0.67 -5.37
C ILE A 133 -26.41 -1.71 -6.35
N ALA A 134 -25.38 -1.38 -7.11
CA ALA A 134 -24.78 -2.28 -8.10
C ALA A 134 -23.97 -3.43 -7.48
N LYS A 135 -23.58 -3.32 -6.20
CA LYS A 135 -22.81 -4.34 -5.44
C LYS A 135 -21.64 -4.91 -6.24
N ALA A 136 -20.83 -4.03 -6.83
CA ALA A 136 -19.76 -4.41 -7.76
C ALA A 136 -18.90 -5.56 -7.21
N PRO A 137 -18.75 -6.71 -7.93
CA PRO A 137 -18.01 -7.88 -7.46
C PRO A 137 -16.57 -7.57 -7.04
N ALA A 138 -15.92 -6.65 -7.74
CA ALA A 138 -14.58 -6.18 -7.44
C ALA A 138 -14.42 -5.51 -6.05
N LEU A 139 -15.50 -5.23 -5.31
CA LEU A 139 -15.49 -4.66 -3.97
C LEU A 139 -15.96 -5.65 -2.91
N THR A 140 -16.04 -6.93 -3.25
CA THR A 140 -16.47 -8.01 -2.36
C THR A 140 -15.34 -8.98 -2.10
N PHE A 141 -15.45 -9.74 -1.02
CA PHE A 141 -14.59 -10.86 -0.70
C PHE A 141 -15.37 -12.15 -0.88
N ARG A 142 -14.71 -13.23 -1.31
CA ARG A 142 -15.28 -14.56 -1.36
C ARG A 142 -15.63 -15.05 0.06
N GLU A 143 -16.52 -16.01 0.17
CA GLU A 143 -16.95 -16.54 1.46
C GLU A 143 -15.83 -17.26 2.21
N ASN A 144 -14.95 -17.93 1.48
CA ASN A 144 -13.81 -18.66 2.04
C ASN A 144 -12.63 -17.75 2.46
N VAL A 145 -12.68 -16.44 2.19
CA VAL A 145 -11.63 -15.51 2.63
C VAL A 145 -11.84 -15.13 4.09
N PRO A 146 -10.85 -15.37 4.97
CA PRO A 146 -10.93 -14.96 6.37
C PRO A 146 -11.03 -13.44 6.48
N LEU A 147 -12.05 -12.98 7.19
CA LEU A 147 -12.23 -11.56 7.49
C LEU A 147 -12.42 -11.36 8.98
N HIS A 148 -11.73 -10.35 9.50
CA HIS A 148 -11.94 -9.86 10.84
C HIS A 148 -13.44 -9.64 11.12
N GLU A 149 -13.93 -10.00 12.31
CA GLU A 149 -15.35 -9.99 12.68
C GLU A 149 -16.04 -8.64 12.46
N ARG A 150 -15.29 -7.54 12.61
CA ARG A 150 -15.79 -6.16 12.39
C ARG A 150 -15.66 -5.68 10.95
N ALA A 151 -14.94 -6.41 10.07
CA ALA A 151 -14.61 -5.92 8.72
C ALA A 151 -15.82 -5.89 7.80
N ARG A 152 -16.63 -6.99 7.71
CA ARG A 152 -17.77 -7.04 6.78
C ARG A 152 -18.77 -5.89 7.01
N PRO A 153 -19.29 -5.65 8.21
CA PRO A 153 -20.17 -4.51 8.48
C PRO A 153 -19.41 -3.17 8.44
N GLY A 154 -18.18 -3.15 8.93
CA GLY A 154 -17.35 -1.95 9.06
C GLY A 154 -16.98 -1.31 7.73
N ILE A 155 -16.60 -2.08 6.70
CA ILE A 155 -16.29 -1.57 5.36
C ILE A 155 -17.51 -0.85 4.75
N ARG A 156 -18.71 -1.40 4.91
CA ARG A 156 -19.92 -0.80 4.38
C ARG A 156 -20.27 0.48 5.15
N ARG A 157 -20.25 0.41 6.50
CA ARG A 157 -20.52 1.56 7.38
C ARG A 157 -19.55 2.71 7.10
N ASP A 158 -18.25 2.44 7.04
CA ASP A 158 -17.23 3.44 6.76
C ASP A 158 -17.42 4.09 5.38
N SER A 159 -17.76 3.28 4.36
CA SER A 159 -18.05 3.80 3.01
C SER A 159 -19.29 4.71 2.98
N LEU A 160 -20.30 4.39 3.76
CA LEU A 160 -21.52 5.21 3.88
C LEU A 160 -21.21 6.52 4.62
N ILE A 161 -20.53 6.45 5.77
CA ILE A 161 -20.16 7.64 6.57
C ILE A 161 -19.32 8.60 5.71
N VAL A 162 -18.26 8.12 5.05
CA VAL A 162 -17.43 8.96 4.18
C VAL A 162 -18.21 9.54 3.00
N GLY A 163 -19.06 8.72 2.36
CA GLY A 163 -19.88 9.22 1.25
C GLY A 163 -20.87 10.28 1.69
N LEU A 164 -21.58 10.06 2.80
CA LEU A 164 -22.52 11.05 3.36
C LEU A 164 -21.80 12.32 3.82
N PHE A 165 -20.64 12.17 4.47
CA PHE A 165 -19.82 13.31 4.85
C PHE A 165 -19.51 14.21 3.65
N ILE A 166 -19.01 13.63 2.54
CA ILE A 166 -18.66 14.41 1.35
C ILE A 166 -19.92 15.02 0.71
N LEU A 167 -21.03 14.28 0.64
CA LEU A 167 -22.30 14.79 0.11
C LEU A 167 -22.83 15.96 0.92
N VAL A 168 -22.80 15.87 2.25
CA VAL A 168 -23.29 16.95 3.12
C VAL A 168 -22.34 18.15 3.03
N HIS A 169 -21.02 17.93 3.16
CA HIS A 169 -20.03 19.00 3.10
C HIS A 169 -20.09 19.77 1.76
N VAL A 170 -19.86 19.08 0.66
CA VAL A 170 -19.81 19.69 -0.68
C VAL A 170 -21.19 20.16 -1.12
N GLY A 171 -22.23 19.38 -0.84
CA GLY A 171 -23.61 19.71 -1.18
C GLY A 171 -24.13 20.93 -0.43
N SER A 172 -23.88 21.04 0.87
CA SER A 172 -24.26 22.22 1.65
C SER A 172 -23.54 23.46 1.16
N ARG A 173 -22.22 23.37 0.91
CA ARG A 173 -21.49 24.51 0.35
C ARG A 173 -22.03 24.94 -1.02
N PHE A 174 -22.30 23.99 -1.92
CA PHE A 174 -22.88 24.27 -3.24
C PHE A 174 -24.27 24.91 -3.14
N LEU A 175 -25.14 24.40 -2.26
CA LEU A 175 -26.44 24.99 -2.00
C LEU A 175 -26.32 26.38 -1.36
N GLY A 176 -25.39 26.59 -0.45
CA GLY A 176 -25.12 27.90 0.15
C GLY A 176 -24.78 28.97 -0.90
N GLN A 177 -23.95 28.62 -1.87
CA GLN A 177 -23.66 29.49 -3.00
C GLN A 177 -24.91 29.79 -3.84
N SER A 178 -25.76 28.77 -4.07
CA SER A 178 -27.02 28.98 -4.82
C SER A 178 -28.01 29.91 -4.09
N PHE A 179 -28.06 29.85 -2.73
CA PHE A 179 -28.85 30.80 -1.95
C PHE A 179 -28.25 32.22 -1.98
N ALA A 180 -26.94 32.34 -1.89
CA ALA A 180 -26.25 33.65 -1.89
C ALA A 180 -26.38 34.45 -3.20
N ILE A 181 -26.67 33.78 -4.33
CA ILE A 181 -26.83 34.42 -5.63
C ILE A 181 -28.30 34.46 -6.10
N ALA A 182 -29.24 33.96 -5.31
CA ALA A 182 -30.65 33.84 -5.72
C ALA A 182 -31.41 35.18 -5.78
N ASP A 183 -30.96 36.17 -5.02
CA ASP A 183 -31.52 37.55 -5.02
C ASP A 183 -30.88 38.47 -6.08
N ARG A 184 -29.84 37.98 -6.78
CA ARG A 184 -29.10 38.69 -7.81
C ARG A 184 -29.47 38.16 -9.18
N ALA A 185 -29.12 38.88 -10.23
CA ALA A 185 -29.30 38.41 -11.61
C ALA A 185 -28.49 37.15 -11.97
N GLY A 186 -27.94 36.46 -10.95
CA GLY A 186 -27.04 35.31 -11.05
C GLY A 186 -25.57 35.75 -11.12
N ASP A 187 -24.68 34.76 -11.06
CA ASP A 187 -23.24 34.97 -11.29
C ASP A 187 -22.84 34.18 -12.55
N PRO A 188 -22.34 34.82 -13.62
CA PRO A 188 -21.90 34.10 -14.83
C PRO A 188 -20.74 33.12 -14.58
N TRP A 189 -20.04 33.28 -13.48
CA TRP A 189 -18.96 32.39 -13.05
C TRP A 189 -19.43 31.20 -12.20
N GLN A 190 -20.73 31.09 -11.90
CA GLN A 190 -21.32 29.99 -11.14
C GLN A 190 -22.55 29.42 -11.89
N PRO A 191 -22.37 28.84 -13.09
CA PRO A 191 -23.51 28.43 -13.95
C PRO A 191 -24.36 27.33 -13.29
N ALA A 192 -23.77 26.35 -12.57
CA ALA A 192 -24.54 25.28 -11.95
C ALA A 192 -25.28 25.77 -10.69
N ALA A 193 -24.64 26.52 -9.81
CA ALA A 193 -25.30 27.14 -8.66
C ALA A 193 -26.36 28.15 -9.11
N GLY A 194 -26.12 28.91 -10.20
CA GLY A 194 -27.10 29.82 -10.81
C GLY A 194 -28.34 29.13 -11.36
N LEU A 195 -28.20 27.91 -11.90
CA LEU A 195 -29.35 27.11 -12.32
C LEU A 195 -30.22 26.71 -11.13
N VAL A 196 -29.58 26.26 -10.01
CA VAL A 196 -30.28 25.89 -8.79
C VAL A 196 -30.89 27.12 -8.08
N ALA A 197 -30.21 28.25 -8.11
CA ALA A 197 -30.67 29.52 -7.53
C ALA A 197 -32.06 29.96 -8.05
N ARG A 198 -32.39 29.60 -9.30
CA ARG A 198 -33.73 29.87 -9.86
C ARG A 198 -34.87 29.24 -9.09
N LEU A 199 -34.61 28.13 -8.38
CA LEU A 199 -35.62 27.47 -7.52
C LEU A 199 -35.94 28.30 -6.28
N TRP A 200 -35.07 29.21 -5.91
CA TRP A 200 -35.16 30.03 -4.70
C TRP A 200 -35.59 31.49 -4.99
N SER A 201 -35.81 31.86 -6.25
CA SER A 201 -36.08 33.25 -6.69
C SER A 201 -37.32 33.88 -6.05
N GLY A 202 -38.24 33.10 -5.45
CA GLY A 202 -39.41 33.60 -4.75
C GLY A 202 -39.26 33.76 -3.24
N LEU A 203 -38.09 33.44 -2.68
CA LEU A 203 -37.83 33.51 -1.24
C LEU A 203 -37.45 34.93 -0.82
N SER A 204 -37.82 35.32 0.41
CA SER A 204 -37.40 36.60 0.97
C SER A 204 -35.88 36.62 1.27
N PHE A 205 -35.29 37.80 1.24
CA PHE A 205 -33.85 38.00 1.57
C PHE A 205 -33.48 37.37 2.90
N GLY A 206 -34.27 37.60 3.96
CA GLY A 206 -34.00 37.02 5.27
C GLY A 206 -34.05 35.47 5.30
N THR A 207 -34.90 34.87 4.45
CA THR A 207 -34.95 33.42 4.28
C THR A 207 -33.70 32.90 3.57
N LEU A 208 -33.27 33.57 2.48
CA LEU A 208 -32.04 33.23 1.74
C LEU A 208 -30.80 33.35 2.63
N GLU A 209 -30.69 34.41 3.42
CA GLU A 209 -29.63 34.63 4.36
C GLU A 209 -29.58 33.52 5.43
N THR A 210 -30.72 33.16 6.00
CA THR A 210 -30.81 32.06 6.99
C THR A 210 -30.32 30.75 6.42
N TRP A 211 -30.76 30.39 5.21
CA TRP A 211 -30.31 29.17 4.52
C TRP A 211 -28.82 29.22 4.15
N SER A 212 -28.31 30.36 3.76
CA SER A 212 -26.89 30.56 3.48
C SER A 212 -26.03 30.33 4.73
N HIS A 213 -26.43 30.86 5.89
CA HIS A 213 -25.78 30.62 7.17
C HIS A 213 -25.85 29.15 7.58
N LEU A 214 -27.04 28.53 7.50
CA LEU A 214 -27.22 27.13 7.87
C LEU A 214 -26.34 26.22 7.00
N THR A 215 -26.26 26.45 5.70
CA THR A 215 -25.45 25.66 4.77
C THR A 215 -23.96 25.87 4.99
N TRP A 216 -23.51 27.08 5.36
CA TRP A 216 -22.15 27.35 5.79
C TRP A 216 -21.77 26.52 7.03
N TRP A 217 -22.65 26.52 8.05
CA TRP A 217 -22.45 25.72 9.26
C TRP A 217 -22.44 24.21 8.97
N LEU A 218 -23.31 23.73 8.11
CA LEU A 218 -23.33 22.33 7.69
C LEU A 218 -22.06 21.96 6.93
N ALA A 219 -21.58 22.84 6.04
CA ALA A 219 -20.36 22.59 5.27
C ALA A 219 -19.12 22.51 6.18
N LEU A 220 -18.82 23.54 6.95
CA LEU A 220 -17.62 23.60 7.78
C LEU A 220 -17.77 22.79 9.07
N GLY A 221 -18.96 22.75 9.67
CA GLY A 221 -19.24 21.94 10.86
C GLY A 221 -19.05 20.45 10.63
N THR A 222 -19.41 19.93 9.47
CA THR A 222 -19.17 18.52 9.14
C THR A 222 -17.67 18.21 9.03
N ILE A 223 -16.82 19.13 8.54
CA ILE A 223 -15.37 18.95 8.56
C ILE A 223 -14.88 18.85 10.01
N LEU A 224 -15.29 19.80 10.86
CA LEU A 224 -14.90 19.79 12.28
C LEU A 224 -15.32 18.48 12.97
N ALA A 225 -16.52 17.99 12.74
CA ALA A 225 -16.99 16.72 13.29
C ALA A 225 -16.20 15.51 12.73
N PHE A 226 -15.71 15.59 11.50
CA PHE A 226 -15.04 14.47 10.82
C PHE A 226 -13.55 14.37 11.18
N ILE A 227 -12.86 15.46 11.48
CA ILE A 227 -11.41 15.46 11.77
C ILE A 227 -11.00 14.47 12.87
N PRO A 228 -11.65 14.40 14.05
CA PRO A 228 -11.33 13.41 15.07
C PRO A 228 -11.62 11.96 14.65
N TYR A 229 -12.58 11.77 13.75
CA TYR A 229 -12.94 10.45 13.19
C TYR A 229 -11.99 9.99 12.07
N PHE A 230 -11.18 10.89 11.51
CA PHE A 230 -10.31 10.65 10.37
C PHE A 230 -9.45 9.38 10.51
N PRO A 231 -8.70 9.14 11.63
CA PRO A 231 -7.90 7.94 11.83
C PRO A 231 -8.71 6.64 11.79
N TYR A 232 -10.00 6.69 12.15
CA TYR A 232 -10.89 5.53 12.14
C TYR A 232 -11.53 5.26 10.77
N SER A 233 -11.50 6.23 9.87
CA SER A 233 -12.12 6.13 8.55
C SER A 233 -11.11 5.75 7.45
N LYS A 234 -11.60 5.17 6.35
CA LYS A 234 -10.77 4.97 5.16
C LYS A 234 -10.30 6.30 4.54
N HIS A 235 -10.93 7.42 4.92
CA HIS A 235 -10.60 8.74 4.38
C HIS A 235 -9.20 9.21 4.79
N ILE A 236 -8.65 8.63 5.87
CA ILE A 236 -7.26 8.87 6.30
C ILE A 236 -6.22 8.58 5.20
N HIS A 237 -6.58 7.78 4.17
CA HIS A 237 -5.70 7.52 3.04
C HIS A 237 -5.26 8.79 2.29
N LEU A 238 -6.01 9.89 2.42
CA LEU A 238 -5.62 11.18 1.85
C LEU A 238 -4.28 11.67 2.41
N LEU A 239 -4.00 11.36 3.68
CA LEU A 239 -2.72 11.65 4.34
C LEU A 239 -1.78 10.45 4.25
N MET A 240 -2.29 9.26 4.61
CA MET A 240 -1.46 8.07 4.76
C MET A 240 -1.00 7.50 3.40
N GLY A 241 -1.75 7.65 2.31
CA GLY A 241 -1.32 7.21 0.99
C GLY A 241 -0.07 7.94 0.47
N PRO A 242 -0.05 9.28 0.38
CA PRO A 242 1.16 10.03 0.05
C PRO A 242 2.31 9.80 1.02
N LEU A 243 2.03 9.76 2.34
CA LEU A 243 3.04 9.48 3.35
C LEU A 243 3.59 8.06 3.25
N ASN A 244 2.81 7.09 2.79
CA ASN A 244 3.29 5.74 2.53
C ASN A 244 4.33 5.73 1.39
N TYR A 245 4.05 6.41 0.28
CA TYR A 245 5.05 6.59 -0.78
C TYR A 245 6.30 7.36 -0.32
N PHE A 246 6.15 8.22 0.66
CA PHE A 246 7.25 8.97 1.25
C PHE A 246 8.15 8.09 2.13
N SER A 247 7.58 7.22 2.97
CA SER A 247 8.29 6.50 4.04
C SER A 247 8.64 5.05 3.73
N ARG A 248 8.14 4.47 2.62
CA ARG A 248 8.42 3.07 2.29
C ARG A 248 9.90 2.83 1.94
N PRO A 249 10.44 1.61 2.14
CA PRO A 249 11.81 1.28 1.78
C PRO A 249 12.07 1.43 0.27
N ASP A 250 13.30 1.79 -0.10
CA ASP A 250 13.77 1.76 -1.48
C ASP A 250 14.37 0.38 -1.74
N ARG A 251 13.61 -0.47 -2.42
CA ARG A 251 14.02 -1.85 -2.73
C ARG A 251 14.74 -1.90 -4.08
N ARG A 252 15.79 -2.69 -4.18
CA ARG A 252 16.51 -2.95 -5.46
C ARG A 252 15.61 -3.63 -6.48
N SER A 253 14.76 -4.54 -6.02
CA SER A 253 13.74 -5.21 -6.81
C SER A 253 12.46 -5.37 -6.00
N LEU A 254 11.34 -5.65 -6.68
CA LEU A 254 10.02 -5.80 -6.06
C LEU A 254 9.98 -6.88 -4.97
N GLY A 255 10.78 -7.92 -5.08
CA GLY A 255 10.82 -9.03 -4.13
C GLY A 255 12.01 -9.03 -3.18
N ALA A 256 12.82 -7.95 -3.16
CA ALA A 256 13.98 -7.87 -2.27
C ALA A 256 13.52 -7.76 -0.81
N LEU A 257 13.83 -8.78 -0.03
CA LEU A 257 13.60 -8.84 1.41
C LEU A 257 14.75 -8.14 2.15
N GLU A 258 14.44 -7.50 3.27
CA GLU A 258 15.48 -6.98 4.16
C GLU A 258 16.16 -8.14 4.90
N PRO A 259 17.48 -8.12 5.04
CA PRO A 259 18.21 -9.15 5.78
C PRO A 259 17.84 -9.08 7.26
N VAL A 260 17.90 -10.24 7.92
CA VAL A 260 17.83 -10.35 9.36
C VAL A 260 19.25 -10.41 9.89
N ASP A 261 19.56 -9.61 10.89
CA ASP A 261 20.83 -9.68 11.62
C ASP A 261 20.69 -10.75 12.71
N PHE A 262 21.41 -11.85 12.53
CA PHE A 262 21.45 -12.97 13.48
C PHE A 262 22.59 -12.83 14.49
N GLU A 263 23.45 -11.83 14.35
CA GLU A 263 24.53 -11.52 15.30
C GLU A 263 24.09 -10.50 16.37
N ASP A 264 22.89 -9.93 16.23
CA ASP A 264 22.31 -9.02 17.22
C ASP A 264 21.67 -9.81 18.37
N ASP A 265 22.42 -10.03 19.43
CA ASP A 265 21.99 -10.72 20.65
C ASP A 265 20.79 -10.05 21.36
N SER A 266 20.46 -8.81 21.02
CA SER A 266 19.30 -8.11 21.58
C SER A 266 17.97 -8.49 20.92
N ARG A 267 18.01 -9.18 19.79
CA ARG A 267 16.83 -9.56 19.02
C ARG A 267 16.29 -10.91 19.50
N GLU A 268 15.17 -10.86 20.21
CA GLU A 268 14.48 -12.06 20.72
C GLU A 268 13.41 -12.60 19.75
N GLN A 269 12.93 -11.76 18.78
CA GLN A 269 11.84 -12.07 17.87
C GLN A 269 12.29 -12.00 16.40
N PHE A 270 12.11 -13.10 15.68
CA PHE A 270 12.38 -13.22 14.26
C PHE A 270 11.07 -13.39 13.47
N GLY A 271 10.64 -12.36 12.75
CA GLY A 271 9.37 -12.36 12.06
C GLY A 271 8.25 -11.76 12.90
N ALA A 272 6.98 -11.98 12.50
CA ALA A 272 5.85 -11.31 13.10
C ALA A 272 4.73 -12.27 13.51
N ALA A 273 4.58 -12.46 14.83
CA ALA A 273 3.43 -13.13 15.45
C ALA A 273 2.29 -12.17 15.75
N LYS A 274 2.61 -10.91 16.10
CA LYS A 274 1.68 -9.87 16.55
C LYS A 274 1.85 -8.58 15.76
N LEU A 275 0.93 -7.60 15.94
CA LEU A 275 0.99 -6.32 15.24
C LEU A 275 2.29 -5.58 15.50
N GLU A 276 2.75 -5.51 16.74
CA GLU A 276 3.98 -4.82 17.14
C GLU A 276 5.26 -5.46 16.60
N HIS A 277 5.20 -6.72 16.14
CA HIS A 277 6.31 -7.39 15.47
C HIS A 277 6.39 -7.09 13.96
N LEU A 278 5.32 -6.50 13.38
CA LEU A 278 5.36 -5.99 12.01
C LEU A 278 6.21 -4.72 11.95
N GLN A 279 6.84 -4.47 10.82
CA GLN A 279 7.57 -3.22 10.62
C GLN A 279 6.65 -2.00 10.69
N GLN A 280 7.17 -0.85 11.11
CA GLN A 280 6.41 0.41 11.15
C GLN A 280 5.77 0.75 9.80
N THR A 281 6.44 0.45 8.68
CA THR A 281 5.92 0.65 7.33
C THR A 281 4.69 -0.22 7.05
N HIS A 282 4.62 -1.44 7.57
CA HIS A 282 3.47 -2.34 7.39
C HIS A 282 2.27 -1.91 8.24
N LEU A 283 2.50 -1.46 9.47
CA LEU A 283 1.44 -0.84 10.27
C LEU A 283 0.90 0.45 9.61
N PHE A 284 1.78 1.17 8.92
CA PHE A 284 1.43 2.33 8.12
C PHE A 284 0.53 1.95 6.93
N ASP A 285 0.86 0.85 6.23
CA ASP A 285 0.11 0.29 5.12
C ASP A 285 -1.36 0.04 5.47
N ALA A 286 -1.62 -0.53 6.65
CA ALA A 286 -2.97 -0.77 7.13
C ALA A 286 -3.82 0.51 7.21
N PHE A 287 -3.24 1.65 7.58
CA PHE A 287 -3.93 2.94 7.57
C PHE A 287 -4.02 3.55 6.16
N ALA A 288 -3.05 3.31 5.29
CA ALA A 288 -3.06 3.79 3.91
C ALA A 288 -4.06 3.01 3.03
N CYS A 289 -4.41 1.77 3.37
CA CYS A 289 -5.29 0.91 2.58
C CYS A 289 -6.65 1.56 2.30
N ILE A 290 -7.03 1.67 1.02
CA ILE A 290 -8.32 2.24 0.57
C ILE A 290 -9.42 1.17 0.37
N MET A 291 -9.15 -0.08 0.71
CA MET A 291 -10.08 -1.20 0.56
C MET A 291 -10.65 -1.32 -0.87
N CYS A 292 -9.79 -1.16 -1.87
CA CYS A 292 -10.18 -1.17 -3.29
C CYS A 292 -10.11 -2.55 -3.93
N ASN A 293 -9.51 -3.52 -3.27
CA ASN A 293 -9.37 -4.93 -3.66
C ASN A 293 -8.56 -5.16 -4.96
N ARG A 294 -7.78 -4.19 -5.46
CA ARG A 294 -6.95 -4.39 -6.65
C ARG A 294 -5.88 -5.46 -6.46
N CYS A 295 -5.30 -5.52 -5.27
CA CYS A 295 -4.26 -6.50 -4.93
C CYS A 295 -4.79 -7.95 -4.93
N GLN A 296 -6.06 -8.17 -4.57
CA GLN A 296 -6.65 -9.52 -4.67
C GLN A 296 -6.97 -9.91 -6.12
N ASP A 297 -7.32 -8.96 -7.00
CA ASP A 297 -7.66 -9.25 -8.41
C ASP A 297 -6.47 -9.80 -9.20
N VAL A 298 -5.25 -9.45 -8.80
CA VAL A 298 -3.99 -9.89 -9.44
C VAL A 298 -3.29 -11.00 -8.67
N CYS A 299 -3.81 -11.40 -7.52
CA CYS A 299 -3.20 -12.45 -6.70
C CYS A 299 -3.46 -13.84 -7.31
N PRO A 300 -2.41 -14.60 -7.70
CA PRO A 300 -2.58 -15.95 -8.28
C PRO A 300 -3.36 -16.88 -7.35
N ALA A 301 -3.06 -16.84 -6.05
CA ALA A 301 -3.76 -17.66 -5.06
C ALA A 301 -5.25 -17.32 -4.97
N TYR A 302 -5.58 -16.02 -4.94
CA TYR A 302 -6.98 -15.59 -4.92
C TYR A 302 -7.71 -16.00 -6.22
N VAL A 303 -7.12 -15.74 -7.38
CA VAL A 303 -7.76 -16.04 -8.69
C VAL A 303 -8.01 -17.54 -8.87
N THR A 304 -7.13 -18.39 -8.33
CA THR A 304 -7.29 -19.87 -8.37
C THR A 304 -8.22 -20.43 -7.29
N GLY A 305 -8.90 -19.57 -6.52
CA GLY A 305 -9.92 -20.01 -5.55
C GLY A 305 -9.42 -20.26 -4.13
N LYS A 306 -8.13 -20.07 -3.84
CA LYS A 306 -7.58 -20.18 -2.49
C LYS A 306 -8.09 -19.05 -1.59
N GLU A 307 -8.03 -19.23 -0.28
CA GLU A 307 -8.54 -18.28 0.70
C GLU A 307 -7.67 -17.02 0.90
N LEU A 308 -6.45 -17.00 0.36
CA LEU A 308 -5.58 -15.83 0.45
C LEU A 308 -6.16 -14.65 -0.33
N SER A 309 -6.39 -13.55 0.35
CA SER A 309 -6.62 -12.23 -0.23
C SER A 309 -5.66 -11.20 0.39
N PRO A 310 -4.71 -10.64 -0.37
CA PRO A 310 -3.84 -9.58 0.14
C PRO A 310 -4.62 -8.36 0.62
N SER A 311 -5.78 -8.10 0.05
CA SER A 311 -6.67 -7.03 0.50
C SER A 311 -7.33 -7.34 1.84
N ALA A 312 -7.69 -8.60 2.10
CA ALA A 312 -8.26 -9.01 3.37
C ALA A 312 -7.24 -8.86 4.50
N LEU A 313 -5.99 -9.24 4.27
CA LEU A 313 -4.89 -9.07 5.23
C LEU A 313 -4.80 -7.61 5.72
N GLU A 314 -4.65 -6.67 4.82
CA GLU A 314 -4.59 -5.23 5.11
C GLU A 314 -5.84 -4.71 5.83
N VAL A 315 -7.01 -5.13 5.38
CA VAL A 315 -8.29 -4.75 5.96
C VAL A 315 -8.43 -5.29 7.38
N ASN A 316 -8.05 -6.54 7.60
CA ASN A 316 -8.13 -7.18 8.90
C ASN A 316 -7.19 -6.50 9.92
N GLN A 317 -5.94 -6.23 9.54
CA GLN A 317 -4.99 -5.47 10.35
C GLN A 317 -5.55 -4.08 10.70
N ARG A 318 -6.10 -3.36 9.72
CA ARG A 318 -6.72 -2.06 9.96
C ARG A 318 -7.86 -2.13 10.97
N PHE A 319 -8.74 -3.15 10.89
CA PHE A 319 -9.87 -3.26 11.81
C PHE A 319 -9.44 -3.65 13.22
N GLU A 320 -8.39 -4.45 13.36
CA GLU A 320 -7.77 -4.72 14.66
C GLU A 320 -7.11 -3.46 15.22
N LEU A 321 -6.25 -2.78 14.46
CA LEU A 321 -5.59 -1.54 14.86
C LEU A 321 -6.57 -0.47 15.38
N LYS A 322 -7.73 -0.29 14.72
CA LYS A 322 -8.77 0.63 15.22
C LYS A 322 -9.26 0.30 16.63
N GLY A 323 -9.21 -0.97 17.01
CA GLY A 323 -9.62 -1.43 18.33
C GLY A 323 -8.55 -1.27 19.40
N VAL A 324 -7.29 -1.50 19.00
CA VAL A 324 -6.15 -1.64 19.94
C VAL A 324 -5.15 -0.49 19.91
N MET A 325 -5.24 0.45 18.96
CA MET A 325 -4.22 1.51 18.77
C MET A 325 -3.99 2.38 20.02
N ARG A 326 -4.99 2.51 20.91
CA ARG A 326 -4.83 3.26 22.17
C ARG A 326 -3.92 2.51 23.13
N GLY A 327 -4.12 1.19 23.29
CA GLY A 327 -3.28 0.34 24.14
C GLY A 327 -1.87 0.23 23.59
N LEU A 328 -1.73 -0.04 22.27
CA LEU A 328 -0.41 -0.05 21.60
C LEU A 328 0.34 1.28 21.81
N ALA A 329 -0.33 2.42 21.64
CA ALA A 329 0.28 3.72 21.88
C ALA A 329 0.66 3.99 23.35
N ALA A 330 0.06 3.27 24.28
CA ALA A 330 0.39 3.29 25.70
C ALA A 330 1.49 2.28 26.09
N GLY A 331 1.97 1.46 25.15
CA GLY A 331 3.00 0.44 25.37
C GLY A 331 2.47 -0.96 25.66
N GLU A 332 1.15 -1.17 25.59
CA GLU A 332 0.54 -2.49 25.73
C GLU A 332 0.79 -3.32 24.46
N ASP A 333 0.88 -4.63 24.60
CA ASP A 333 0.97 -5.55 23.48
C ASP A 333 -0.41 -5.80 22.86
N SER A 334 -0.42 -6.17 21.57
CA SER A 334 -1.66 -6.57 20.91
C SER A 334 -2.21 -7.86 21.54
N PRO A 335 -3.54 -7.94 21.74
CA PRO A 335 -4.15 -9.04 22.52
C PRO A 335 -4.19 -10.36 21.75
N ARG A 336 -4.03 -10.33 20.43
CA ARG A 336 -4.19 -11.50 19.55
C ARG A 336 -3.03 -11.63 18.59
N PRO A 337 -2.59 -12.87 18.24
CA PRO A 337 -1.64 -13.11 17.17
C PRO A 337 -2.27 -12.81 15.79
N LEU A 338 -1.43 -12.52 14.81
CA LEU A 338 -1.86 -12.20 13.43
C LEU A 338 -2.64 -13.35 12.79
N LEU A 339 -2.32 -14.59 13.11
CA LEU A 339 -3.01 -15.78 12.57
C LEU A 339 -4.46 -15.91 13.06
N ASP A 340 -4.82 -15.27 14.17
CA ASP A 340 -6.20 -15.32 14.69
C ASP A 340 -7.17 -14.37 13.96
N PHE A 341 -6.65 -13.27 13.41
CA PHE A 341 -7.53 -12.24 12.83
C PHE A 341 -7.09 -11.71 11.47
N ALA A 342 -5.79 -11.66 11.18
CA ALA A 342 -5.29 -11.02 9.98
C ALA A 342 -5.30 -11.95 8.77
N ILE A 343 -4.83 -13.19 8.95
CA ILE A 343 -4.66 -14.18 7.88
C ILE A 343 -4.69 -15.59 8.49
N SER A 344 -5.24 -16.58 7.77
CA SER A 344 -5.18 -17.98 8.20
C SER A 344 -3.84 -18.63 7.87
N HIS A 345 -3.49 -19.68 8.59
CA HIS A 345 -2.27 -20.47 8.34
C HIS A 345 -2.21 -20.95 6.87
N SER A 346 -3.31 -21.50 6.32
CA SER A 346 -3.33 -21.95 4.93
C SER A 346 -3.19 -20.81 3.92
N ALA A 347 -3.71 -19.61 4.23
CA ALA A 347 -3.53 -18.43 3.38
C ALA A 347 -2.07 -17.92 3.39
N VAL A 348 -1.36 -17.99 4.52
CA VAL A 348 0.08 -17.67 4.58
C VAL A 348 0.86 -18.53 3.58
N TRP A 349 0.61 -19.84 3.57
CA TRP A 349 1.32 -20.76 2.67
C TRP A 349 0.79 -20.78 1.24
N ALA A 350 -0.37 -20.20 0.97
CA ALA A 350 -0.88 -20.01 -0.40
C ALA A 350 -0.16 -18.88 -1.16
N CYS A 351 0.59 -18.02 -0.48
CA CYS A 351 1.31 -16.92 -1.13
C CYS A 351 2.50 -17.45 -1.95
N THR A 352 2.57 -17.07 -3.23
CA THR A 352 3.68 -17.41 -4.13
C THR A 352 4.83 -16.40 -4.10
N ALA A 353 4.79 -15.41 -3.21
CA ALA A 353 5.77 -14.34 -3.08
C ALA A 353 6.08 -13.60 -4.41
N CYS A 354 5.10 -13.47 -5.30
CA CYS A 354 5.29 -12.92 -6.65
C CYS A 354 5.31 -11.38 -6.73
N GLY A 355 4.97 -10.66 -5.65
CA GLY A 355 4.95 -9.19 -5.61
C GLY A 355 3.83 -8.49 -6.38
N ALA A 356 2.94 -9.23 -7.08
CA ALA A 356 1.88 -8.61 -7.89
C ALA A 356 0.96 -7.68 -7.07
N CYS A 357 0.68 -8.02 -5.81
CA CYS A 357 -0.12 -7.20 -4.90
C CYS A 357 0.58 -5.88 -4.51
N VAL A 358 1.90 -5.90 -4.38
CA VAL A 358 2.73 -4.72 -4.10
C VAL A 358 2.75 -3.78 -5.32
N GLU A 359 2.97 -4.34 -6.52
CA GLU A 359 3.09 -3.58 -7.77
C GLU A 359 1.78 -2.87 -8.16
N ILE A 360 0.63 -3.50 -7.90
CA ILE A 360 -0.68 -2.96 -8.30
C ILE A 360 -1.27 -1.97 -7.30
N CYS A 361 -0.70 -1.86 -6.09
CA CYS A 361 -1.29 -1.06 -5.02
C CYS A 361 -1.23 0.44 -5.32
N PRO A 362 -2.37 1.15 -5.37
CA PRO A 362 -2.41 2.57 -5.70
C PRO A 362 -1.89 3.48 -4.58
N VAL A 363 -1.78 2.97 -3.37
CA VAL A 363 -1.30 3.70 -2.19
C VAL A 363 0.04 3.17 -1.66
N GLY A 364 0.64 2.22 -2.39
CA GLY A 364 2.00 1.75 -2.10
C GLY A 364 2.12 0.69 -1.01
N ASN A 365 1.02 0.04 -0.59
CA ASN A 365 1.07 -1.04 0.40
C ASN A 365 1.83 -2.26 -0.10
N GLU A 366 2.47 -2.96 0.80
CA GLU A 366 3.35 -4.09 0.54
C GLU A 366 2.89 -5.40 1.24
N PRO A 367 1.64 -5.88 1.05
CA PRO A 367 1.08 -7.00 1.82
C PRO A 367 1.83 -8.34 1.65
N MET A 368 2.62 -8.50 0.60
CA MET A 368 3.48 -9.67 0.45
C MET A 368 4.52 -9.73 1.57
N PHE A 369 5.07 -8.59 1.98
CA PHE A 369 6.11 -8.55 3.01
C PHE A 369 5.55 -8.85 4.39
N ASP A 370 4.31 -8.47 4.70
CA ASP A 370 3.62 -8.93 5.92
C ASP A 370 3.60 -10.46 5.99
N ILE A 371 3.24 -11.11 4.87
CA ILE A 371 3.19 -12.57 4.79
C ILE A 371 4.59 -13.17 4.98
N MET A 372 5.63 -12.53 4.43
CA MET A 372 7.01 -13.00 4.62
C MET A 372 7.46 -12.88 6.08
N HIS A 373 7.08 -11.81 6.77
CA HIS A 373 7.36 -11.66 8.21
C HIS A 373 6.60 -12.69 9.06
N ILE A 374 5.35 -13.00 8.71
CA ILE A 374 4.58 -14.07 9.37
C ILE A 374 5.23 -15.43 9.12
N ARG A 375 5.69 -15.72 7.89
CA ARG A 375 6.43 -16.97 7.61
C ARG A 375 7.72 -17.10 8.40
N ARG A 376 8.48 -16.00 8.57
CA ARG A 376 9.69 -15.99 9.39
C ARG A 376 9.39 -16.40 10.83
N ASP A 377 8.33 -15.85 11.41
CA ASP A 377 7.87 -16.22 12.73
C ASP A 377 7.49 -17.70 12.81
N GLN A 378 6.65 -18.16 11.88
CA GLN A 378 6.21 -19.56 11.85
C GLN A 378 7.38 -20.56 11.71
N VAL A 379 8.39 -20.23 10.92
CA VAL A 379 9.54 -21.13 10.69
C VAL A 379 10.60 -21.01 11.79
N LEU A 380 10.97 -19.78 12.17
CA LEU A 380 12.12 -19.55 13.05
C LEU A 380 11.75 -19.61 14.54
N MET A 381 10.51 -19.22 14.89
CA MET A 381 10.07 -19.18 16.29
C MET A 381 9.19 -20.38 16.65
N GLU A 382 8.24 -20.74 15.78
CA GLU A 382 7.25 -21.77 16.07
C GLU A 382 7.59 -23.14 15.47
N SER A 383 8.52 -23.21 14.50
CA SER A 383 8.83 -24.42 13.73
C SER A 383 7.60 -25.03 13.02
N GLU A 384 6.60 -24.19 12.69
CA GLU A 384 5.35 -24.57 12.04
C GLU A 384 5.37 -24.19 10.55
N PHE A 385 5.52 -25.18 9.68
CA PHE A 385 5.50 -25.02 8.22
C PHE A 385 5.01 -26.30 7.54
N PRO A 386 4.57 -26.24 6.27
CA PRO A 386 4.16 -27.44 5.52
C PRO A 386 5.23 -28.52 5.51
N ALA A 387 4.83 -29.76 5.74
CA ALA A 387 5.75 -30.90 5.85
C ALA A 387 6.65 -31.10 4.62
N GLU A 388 6.15 -30.72 3.44
CA GLU A 388 6.88 -30.77 2.16
C GLU A 388 8.12 -29.86 2.16
N LEU A 389 8.11 -28.77 2.92
CA LEU A 389 9.25 -27.86 3.04
C LEU A 389 10.40 -28.46 3.87
N GLN A 390 10.11 -29.38 4.78
CA GLN A 390 11.14 -30.03 5.62
C GLN A 390 12.21 -30.71 4.74
N GLY A 391 11.74 -31.46 3.70
CA GLY A 391 12.65 -32.10 2.76
C GLY A 391 13.51 -31.10 1.98
N ALA A 392 12.90 -30.00 1.55
CA ALA A 392 13.59 -28.94 0.80
C ALA A 392 14.64 -28.22 1.70
N PHE A 393 14.30 -27.87 2.93
CA PHE A 393 15.24 -27.25 3.88
C PHE A 393 16.42 -28.18 4.17
N LYS A 394 16.14 -29.45 4.50
CA LYS A 394 17.18 -30.45 4.73
C LYS A 394 18.09 -30.64 3.51
N GLY A 395 17.52 -30.67 2.29
CA GLY A 395 18.30 -30.79 1.07
C GLY A 395 19.21 -29.59 0.81
N MET A 396 18.71 -28.38 1.05
CA MET A 396 19.51 -27.17 0.92
C MET A 396 20.66 -27.13 1.93
N GLU A 397 20.41 -27.53 3.19
CA GLU A 397 21.39 -27.59 4.25
C GLU A 397 22.48 -28.66 4.00
N THR A 398 22.07 -29.89 3.68
CA THR A 398 22.98 -31.03 3.61
C THR A 398 23.58 -31.27 2.23
N SER A 399 22.86 -30.98 1.14
CA SER A 399 23.24 -31.30 -0.26
C SER A 399 23.38 -30.06 -1.13
N GLY A 400 23.18 -28.85 -0.59
CA GLY A 400 23.26 -27.59 -1.34
C GLY A 400 22.18 -27.45 -2.42
N ASN A 401 21.08 -28.23 -2.36
CA ASN A 401 19.95 -28.17 -3.29
C ASN A 401 18.64 -28.63 -2.64
N PRO A 402 17.47 -28.15 -3.08
CA PRO A 402 16.19 -28.41 -2.43
C PRO A 402 15.65 -29.84 -2.63
N TRP A 403 16.28 -30.68 -3.44
CA TRP A 403 15.80 -32.04 -3.79
C TRP A 403 16.56 -33.16 -3.10
N GLN A 404 17.55 -32.85 -2.23
CA GLN A 404 18.43 -33.83 -1.58
C GLN A 404 19.18 -34.74 -2.58
N MET A 405 19.44 -34.24 -3.80
CA MET A 405 20.20 -34.97 -4.80
C MET A 405 21.70 -34.89 -4.52
N SER A 406 22.38 -36.01 -4.66
CA SER A 406 23.83 -36.15 -4.45
C SER A 406 24.63 -36.37 -5.74
N ASP A 407 23.95 -36.23 -6.90
CA ASP A 407 24.63 -36.33 -8.20
C ASP A 407 25.65 -35.20 -8.37
N SER A 408 26.72 -35.48 -9.14
CA SER A 408 27.68 -34.44 -9.49
C SER A 408 27.00 -33.26 -10.16
N ARG A 409 27.30 -32.08 -9.69
CA ARG A 409 26.80 -30.82 -10.28
C ARG A 409 27.30 -30.58 -11.69
N MET A 410 28.33 -31.35 -12.14
CA MET A 410 28.86 -31.30 -13.50
C MET A 410 28.28 -32.41 -14.41
N ALA A 411 27.42 -33.30 -13.92
CA ALA A 411 26.85 -34.38 -14.72
C ALA A 411 26.11 -33.88 -15.99
N TRP A 412 25.49 -32.71 -15.94
CA TRP A 412 24.81 -32.08 -17.08
C TRP A 412 25.77 -31.72 -18.23
N ALA A 413 27.05 -31.47 -17.93
CA ALA A 413 28.07 -31.06 -18.88
C ALA A 413 28.71 -32.22 -19.64
N ALA A 414 28.33 -33.45 -19.37
CA ALA A 414 28.91 -34.65 -20.00
C ALA A 414 28.93 -34.54 -21.53
N GLY A 415 30.12 -34.72 -22.13
CA GLY A 415 30.34 -34.60 -23.59
C GLY A 415 30.41 -33.18 -24.14
N LEU A 416 30.43 -32.15 -23.27
CA LEU A 416 30.68 -30.75 -23.62
C LEU A 416 32.02 -30.31 -23.01
N ASP A 417 32.70 -29.41 -23.68
CA ASP A 417 33.90 -28.75 -23.16
C ASP A 417 33.45 -27.56 -22.30
N VAL A 418 33.39 -27.78 -20.99
CA VAL A 418 32.92 -26.79 -20.00
C VAL A 418 34.00 -26.60 -18.95
N PRO A 419 34.83 -25.53 -19.04
CA PRO A 419 35.87 -25.28 -18.05
C PRO A 419 35.27 -24.83 -16.72
N THR A 420 35.86 -25.25 -15.62
CA THR A 420 35.62 -24.74 -14.28
C THR A 420 36.57 -23.61 -13.93
N VAL A 421 36.25 -22.84 -12.90
CA VAL A 421 37.15 -21.81 -12.34
C VAL A 421 38.45 -22.40 -11.77
N ASP A 422 38.49 -23.71 -11.50
CA ASP A 422 39.69 -24.41 -11.07
C ASP A 422 40.58 -24.83 -12.26
N ASP A 423 40.02 -24.86 -13.48
CA ASP A 423 40.74 -25.24 -14.70
C ASP A 423 41.37 -24.03 -15.44
N THR A 424 40.80 -22.83 -15.28
CA THR A 424 41.21 -21.63 -16.01
C THR A 424 40.85 -20.32 -15.32
N ASP A 425 41.78 -19.36 -15.39
CA ASP A 425 41.55 -17.95 -15.01
C ASP A 425 41.18 -17.07 -16.21
N ASP A 426 41.23 -17.59 -17.45
CA ASP A 426 40.96 -16.84 -18.67
C ASP A 426 39.50 -16.94 -19.10
N TYR A 427 38.63 -16.26 -18.37
CA TYR A 427 37.21 -16.15 -18.69
C TYR A 427 36.67 -14.73 -18.48
N GLU A 428 35.64 -14.36 -19.25
CA GLU A 428 34.94 -13.09 -19.18
C GLU A 428 33.64 -13.17 -18.36
N ILE A 429 33.08 -14.37 -18.26
CA ILE A 429 31.77 -14.63 -17.65
C ILE A 429 31.84 -15.89 -16.78
N LEU A 430 31.43 -15.78 -15.53
CA LEU A 430 31.09 -16.92 -14.71
C LEU A 430 29.64 -17.32 -15.03
N TYR A 431 29.42 -18.52 -15.55
CA TYR A 431 28.08 -19.05 -15.69
C TYR A 431 27.67 -19.75 -14.41
N TRP A 432 26.81 -19.10 -13.63
CA TRP A 432 26.12 -19.69 -12.48
C TRP A 432 24.99 -20.58 -12.99
N VAL A 433 25.18 -21.88 -12.96
CA VAL A 433 24.28 -22.88 -13.54
C VAL A 433 22.95 -22.95 -12.78
N GLY A 434 23.03 -22.90 -11.45
CA GLY A 434 21.89 -23.06 -10.54
C GLY A 434 21.51 -24.54 -10.33
N CYS A 435 20.93 -24.82 -9.17
CA CYS A 435 20.61 -26.18 -8.76
C CYS A 435 19.66 -26.91 -9.74
N ALA A 436 18.65 -26.21 -10.29
CA ALA A 436 17.73 -26.80 -11.26
C ALA A 436 18.46 -27.24 -12.55
N ALA A 437 19.25 -26.36 -13.14
CA ALA A 437 19.95 -26.64 -14.39
C ALA A 437 21.11 -27.64 -14.21
N SER A 438 21.63 -27.80 -12.99
CA SER A 438 22.61 -28.85 -12.69
C SER A 438 22.00 -30.23 -12.51
N LEU A 439 20.80 -30.33 -11.92
CA LEU A 439 20.28 -31.59 -11.39
C LEU A 439 18.96 -32.07 -12.07
N GLU A 440 18.12 -31.16 -12.58
CA GLU A 440 16.84 -31.52 -13.17
C GLU A 440 16.99 -31.77 -14.69
N PRO A 441 16.62 -32.95 -15.25
CA PRO A 441 16.91 -33.35 -16.62
C PRO A 441 16.44 -32.39 -17.71
N ARG A 442 15.28 -31.74 -17.53
CA ARG A 442 14.74 -30.78 -18.49
C ARG A 442 15.53 -29.46 -18.44
N ALA A 443 15.87 -28.99 -17.25
CA ALA A 443 16.63 -27.76 -17.07
C ALA A 443 18.11 -27.93 -17.51
N GLN A 444 18.68 -29.14 -17.37
CA GLN A 444 19.99 -29.49 -17.91
C GLN A 444 20.09 -29.25 -19.43
N GLN A 445 19.02 -29.52 -20.19
CA GLN A 445 18.99 -29.24 -21.64
C GLN A 445 19.16 -27.76 -21.94
N THR A 446 18.58 -26.89 -21.09
CA THR A 446 18.75 -25.42 -21.21
C THR A 446 20.20 -25.00 -20.94
N ALA A 447 20.82 -25.55 -19.89
CA ALA A 447 22.23 -25.26 -19.59
C ALA A 447 23.15 -25.71 -20.75
N ARG A 448 22.94 -26.92 -21.28
CA ARG A 448 23.69 -27.43 -22.42
C ARG A 448 23.55 -26.55 -23.67
N ALA A 449 22.32 -26.13 -23.99
CA ALA A 449 22.04 -25.24 -25.12
C ALA A 449 22.72 -23.86 -24.93
N LEU A 450 22.69 -23.31 -23.71
CA LEU A 450 23.37 -22.05 -23.43
C LEU A 450 24.88 -22.16 -23.64
N VAL A 451 25.52 -23.23 -23.14
CA VAL A 451 26.96 -23.47 -23.36
C VAL A 451 27.28 -23.54 -24.83
N GLN A 452 26.50 -24.25 -25.64
CA GLN A 452 26.69 -24.31 -27.09
C GLN A 452 26.58 -22.92 -27.74
N VAL A 453 25.66 -22.08 -27.27
CA VAL A 453 25.55 -20.68 -27.75
C VAL A 453 26.76 -19.86 -27.36
N LEU A 454 27.26 -19.97 -26.13
CA LEU A 454 28.45 -19.25 -25.67
C LEU A 454 29.69 -19.66 -26.48
N GLN A 455 29.88 -20.97 -26.69
CA GLN A 455 30.96 -21.51 -27.51
C GLN A 455 30.89 -21.03 -28.96
N ALA A 456 29.70 -21.10 -29.59
CA ALA A 456 29.50 -20.61 -30.95
C ALA A 456 29.73 -19.09 -31.09
N ALA A 457 29.47 -18.32 -30.03
CA ALA A 457 29.73 -16.90 -29.99
C ALA A 457 31.19 -16.53 -29.64
N GLY A 458 32.01 -17.52 -29.34
CA GLY A 458 33.41 -17.29 -28.93
C GLY A 458 33.58 -16.60 -27.59
N VAL A 459 32.56 -16.68 -26.70
CA VAL A 459 32.57 -16.08 -25.36
C VAL A 459 33.34 -17.00 -24.42
N LYS A 460 34.37 -16.47 -23.76
CA LYS A 460 35.12 -17.18 -22.73
C LYS A 460 34.31 -17.22 -21.46
N PHE A 461 33.99 -18.40 -20.98
CA PHE A 461 33.23 -18.61 -19.74
C PHE A 461 33.82 -19.72 -18.89
N ALA A 462 33.54 -19.71 -17.61
CA ALA A 462 33.80 -20.80 -16.70
C ALA A 462 32.56 -21.04 -15.79
N VAL A 463 32.50 -22.20 -15.13
CA VAL A 463 31.50 -22.53 -14.12
C VAL A 463 32.16 -22.81 -12.77
N LEU A 464 31.43 -22.68 -11.67
CA LEU A 464 31.94 -23.03 -10.33
C LEU A 464 32.10 -24.56 -10.12
N GLY A 465 31.46 -25.36 -10.96
CA GLY A 465 31.50 -26.82 -10.82
C GLY A 465 30.87 -27.30 -9.51
N GLU A 466 31.58 -28.15 -8.80
CA GLU A 466 31.12 -28.72 -7.51
C GLU A 466 31.12 -27.70 -6.37
N ARG A 467 31.77 -26.54 -6.55
CA ARG A 467 31.78 -25.43 -5.58
C ARG A 467 30.44 -24.68 -5.54
N GLU A 468 29.62 -24.79 -6.59
CA GLU A 468 28.33 -24.10 -6.68
C GLU A 468 27.28 -24.70 -5.75
N ARG A 469 26.55 -23.87 -5.02
CA ARG A 469 25.42 -24.28 -4.18
C ARG A 469 24.16 -23.51 -4.56
N CYS A 470 22.99 -23.94 -4.08
CA CYS A 470 21.75 -23.18 -4.21
C CYS A 470 21.92 -21.79 -3.58
N THR A 471 21.30 -20.77 -4.17
CA THR A 471 21.32 -19.41 -3.63
C THR A 471 20.49 -19.22 -2.37
N GLY A 472 19.68 -20.23 -1.98
CA GLY A 472 18.82 -20.15 -0.80
C GLY A 472 17.53 -19.33 -0.98
N ASP A 473 17.24 -18.78 -2.17
CA ASP A 473 16.03 -17.96 -2.39
C ASP A 473 14.74 -18.67 -1.94
N SER A 474 14.62 -19.97 -2.19
CA SER A 474 13.45 -20.77 -1.78
C SER A 474 13.31 -20.85 -0.26
N ALA A 475 14.41 -21.00 0.48
CA ALA A 475 14.41 -20.98 1.94
C ALA A 475 13.95 -19.61 2.47
N ARG A 476 14.50 -18.54 1.92
CA ARG A 476 14.16 -17.16 2.28
C ARG A 476 12.68 -16.87 2.07
N ARG A 477 12.14 -17.22 0.90
CA ARG A 477 10.71 -17.01 0.58
C ARG A 477 9.78 -17.89 1.38
N ALA A 478 10.27 -19.03 1.86
CA ALA A 478 9.56 -19.88 2.80
C ALA A 478 9.69 -19.43 4.26
N GLY A 479 10.43 -18.36 4.56
CA GLY A 479 10.59 -17.84 5.91
C GLY A 479 11.80 -18.39 6.67
N ASN A 480 12.54 -19.35 6.11
CA ASN A 480 13.77 -19.85 6.71
C ASN A 480 14.96 -18.92 6.38
N GLU A 481 14.95 -17.75 7.00
CA GLU A 481 15.95 -16.72 6.76
C GLU A 481 17.33 -17.12 7.29
N TYR A 482 17.39 -17.95 8.36
CA TYR A 482 18.66 -18.44 8.89
C TYR A 482 19.37 -19.36 7.89
N LEU A 483 18.65 -20.35 7.33
CA LEU A 483 19.22 -21.21 6.30
C LEU A 483 19.65 -20.39 5.05
N PHE A 484 18.86 -19.38 4.69
CA PHE A 484 19.27 -18.46 3.62
C PHE A 484 20.56 -17.72 3.97
N TYR A 485 20.70 -17.21 5.20
CA TYR A 485 21.89 -16.51 5.67
C TYR A 485 23.15 -17.38 5.56
N GLU A 486 23.08 -18.62 6.04
CA GLU A 486 24.17 -19.60 5.95
C GLU A 486 24.59 -19.87 4.49
N MET A 487 23.58 -20.11 3.61
CA MET A 487 23.85 -20.38 2.20
C MET A 487 24.40 -19.15 1.46
N ALA A 488 23.86 -17.98 1.74
CA ALA A 488 24.29 -16.74 1.13
C ALA A 488 25.73 -16.39 1.55
N SER A 489 26.05 -16.55 2.84
CA SER A 489 27.41 -16.32 3.35
C SER A 489 28.45 -17.22 2.67
N ALA A 490 28.17 -18.52 2.56
CA ALA A 490 29.04 -19.45 1.87
C ALA A 490 29.21 -19.13 0.36
N ASN A 491 28.13 -18.71 -0.31
CA ASN A 491 28.19 -18.30 -1.72
C ASN A 491 28.96 -16.99 -1.91
N ILE A 492 28.81 -16.02 -1.01
CA ILE A 492 29.55 -14.75 -1.02
C ILE A 492 31.05 -15.02 -0.83
N GLU A 493 31.44 -15.89 0.10
CA GLU A 493 32.84 -16.29 0.31
C GLU A 493 33.42 -16.88 -0.97
N THR A 494 32.75 -17.86 -1.58
CA THR A 494 33.15 -18.48 -2.87
C THR A 494 33.28 -17.43 -3.99
N LEU A 495 32.32 -16.53 -4.13
CA LEU A 495 32.33 -15.50 -5.18
C LEU A 495 33.43 -14.44 -4.95
N ASN A 496 33.71 -14.10 -3.69
CA ASN A 496 34.81 -13.18 -3.36
C ASN A 496 36.18 -13.80 -3.64
N GLU A 497 36.35 -15.12 -3.40
CA GLU A 497 37.55 -15.85 -3.72
C GLU A 497 37.79 -15.91 -5.24
N VAL A 498 36.75 -16.25 -6.01
CA VAL A 498 36.81 -16.36 -7.49
C VAL A 498 36.83 -14.99 -8.16
N ALA A 499 36.24 -13.98 -7.55
CA ALA A 499 36.13 -12.59 -8.03
C ALA A 499 35.75 -12.46 -9.53
N PRO A 500 34.63 -13.06 -9.99
CA PRO A 500 34.32 -13.12 -11.42
C PRO A 500 33.99 -11.72 -11.98
N PRO A 501 34.45 -11.38 -13.22
CA PRO A 501 34.14 -10.09 -13.81
C PRO A 501 32.64 -9.84 -14.03
N ARG A 502 31.92 -10.87 -14.43
CA ARG A 502 30.46 -10.86 -14.67
C ARG A 502 29.89 -12.22 -14.36
N ILE A 503 28.62 -12.25 -13.89
CA ILE A 503 27.89 -13.49 -13.62
C ILE A 503 26.72 -13.58 -14.60
N LEU A 504 26.58 -14.71 -15.27
CA LEU A 504 25.46 -15.07 -16.13
C LEU A 504 24.62 -16.13 -15.44
N VAL A 505 23.30 -15.97 -15.43
CA VAL A 505 22.36 -16.92 -14.84
C VAL A 505 21.20 -17.22 -15.80
N THR A 506 20.66 -18.42 -15.74
CA THR A 506 19.41 -18.80 -16.46
C THR A 506 18.22 -18.91 -15.54
N CYS A 507 18.43 -18.96 -14.24
CA CYS A 507 17.38 -19.06 -13.23
C CYS A 507 17.01 -17.66 -12.70
N PRO A 508 15.74 -17.22 -12.78
CA PRO A 508 15.31 -15.92 -12.27
C PRO A 508 15.46 -15.80 -10.76
N HIS A 509 15.36 -16.91 -10.01
CA HIS A 509 15.60 -16.92 -8.56
C HIS A 509 17.07 -16.62 -8.24
N CYS A 510 17.99 -17.23 -8.99
CA CYS A 510 19.42 -16.93 -8.83
C CYS A 510 19.72 -15.47 -9.21
N LEU A 511 19.16 -14.99 -10.33
CA LEU A 511 19.34 -13.58 -10.76
C LEU A 511 18.86 -12.58 -9.69
N HIS A 512 17.78 -12.93 -9.02
CA HIS A 512 17.21 -12.05 -7.98
C HIS A 512 18.05 -12.03 -6.70
N THR A 513 18.73 -13.13 -6.39
CA THR A 513 19.47 -13.32 -5.12
C THR A 513 20.93 -12.88 -5.21
N LEU A 514 21.59 -13.17 -6.35
CA LEU A 514 22.95 -12.73 -6.65
C LEU A 514 23.01 -11.25 -7.04
#